data_c3cad96f4a6020ed2f4d96f1fdeccf2f
#
_entry.id   c3cad96f4a6020ed2f4d96f1fdeccf2f
#
_cell.length_a   1.000
_cell.length_b   1.000
_cell.length_c   1.000
_cell.angle_alpha   90.00
_cell.angle_beta   90.00
_cell.angle_gamma   90.00
#
_symmetry.space_group_name_H-M   'P 1'
#
loop_
_entity.id
_entity.type
_entity.pdbx_description
1 polymer ?
#
loop_
_entity_poly.entity_id
_entity_poly.type
_entity_poly.pdbx_seq_one_letter_code
_entity_poly.pdbx_strand_id
1 'polypeptide(L)'
;MKKVLVFLWAAVILAAGAFAAVRYFVPEKAEPAKSGGSDLLVSITDQKLMTAYYENQNKLYEEKMTDYPAMALDRKKRILYYTNTDNSNVKHLIRLDLQSGKKTTLYSGDEYVDGLSLSADGSKLFMRYNLAEERNFHLASFDLKQKAFHVIYPSLKNKDKSVSYYQYNKANNRFVILHYSLKEDYQKTDEANSKGVPPEPTNMNISLADVKGQEKVRTIAKFINDTAISPDGKTIVFTESADDQKAIYAMDAETKKYKAIISDQRAFSLVDSAQPQFSKDGKKLYFLAEAKDAKLLEDETGSEARVRTIYSYDMDTKKVSKAWEKTNGIINTFTVIDE
;
A
#
# COMPACT_ATOMS: atom_id res chain seq x y z
N MET A 1 -68.22 -10.95 6.35
CA MET A 1 -67.38 -10.01 7.18
C MET A 1 -66.15 -10.63 7.78
N LYS A 2 -66.04 -11.89 8.23
CA LYS A 2 -64.87 -12.50 8.83
C LYS A 2 -63.65 -12.67 7.86
N LYS A 3 -63.89 -12.87 6.56
CA LYS A 3 -62.78 -13.05 5.58
C LYS A 3 -62.05 -11.75 5.21
N VAL A 4 -62.70 -10.59 5.29
CA VAL A 4 -62.09 -9.28 5.00
C VAL A 4 -61.18 -8.83 6.14
N LEU A 5 -61.51 -9.19 7.39
CA LEU A 5 -60.66 -8.86 8.55
C LEU A 5 -59.30 -9.61 8.54
N VAL A 6 -59.29 -10.87 8.06
CA VAL A 6 -58.06 -11.69 8.01
C VAL A 6 -57.09 -11.13 6.96
N PHE A 7 -57.58 -10.63 5.83
CA PHE A 7 -56.73 -10.00 4.81
C PHE A 7 -56.15 -8.66 5.26
N LEU A 8 -56.87 -7.89 6.04
CA LEU A 8 -56.37 -6.62 6.60
C LEU A 8 -55.23 -6.85 7.63
N TRP A 9 -55.33 -7.88 8.47
CA TRP A 9 -54.31 -8.23 9.43
C TRP A 9 -53.05 -8.79 8.74
N ALA A 10 -53.19 -9.58 7.68
CA ALA A 10 -52.04 -10.08 6.90
C ALA A 10 -51.29 -8.95 6.19
N ALA A 11 -52.00 -7.95 5.66
CA ALA A 11 -51.37 -6.79 5.03
C ALA A 11 -50.62 -5.90 6.04
N VAL A 12 -51.13 -5.74 7.26
CA VAL A 12 -50.48 -4.97 8.33
C VAL A 12 -49.22 -5.68 8.83
N ILE A 13 -49.24 -7.01 8.95
CA ILE A 13 -48.06 -7.80 9.36
C ILE A 13 -46.97 -7.77 8.27
N LEU A 14 -47.35 -7.85 6.98
CA LEU A 14 -46.41 -7.73 5.87
C LEU A 14 -45.79 -6.31 5.77
N ALA A 15 -46.56 -5.26 5.99
CA ALA A 15 -46.06 -3.89 6.01
C ALA A 15 -45.16 -3.64 7.22
N ALA A 16 -45.47 -4.17 8.41
CA ALA A 16 -44.62 -4.07 9.59
C ALA A 16 -43.33 -4.89 9.44
N GLY A 17 -43.37 -6.06 8.81
CA GLY A 17 -42.20 -6.89 8.50
C GLY A 17 -41.29 -6.23 7.48
N ALA A 18 -41.84 -5.60 6.43
CA ALA A 18 -41.03 -4.85 5.44
C ALA A 18 -40.40 -3.58 6.06
N PHE A 19 -41.11 -2.89 6.96
CA PHE A 19 -40.55 -1.72 7.67
C PHE A 19 -39.47 -2.10 8.67
N ALA A 20 -39.56 -3.26 9.31
CA ALA A 20 -38.49 -3.78 10.18
C ALA A 20 -37.26 -4.24 9.37
N ALA A 21 -37.49 -4.93 8.22
CA ALA A 21 -36.40 -5.34 7.34
C ALA A 21 -35.65 -4.14 6.74
N VAL A 22 -36.35 -3.06 6.34
CA VAL A 22 -35.70 -1.84 5.82
C VAL A 22 -34.91 -1.12 6.91
N ARG A 23 -35.31 -1.17 8.17
CA ARG A 23 -34.51 -0.60 9.27
C ARG A 23 -33.24 -1.42 9.61
N TYR A 24 -33.24 -2.74 9.37
CA TYR A 24 -32.08 -3.59 9.59
C TYR A 24 -31.05 -3.51 8.45
N PHE A 25 -31.42 -3.01 7.26
CA PHE A 25 -30.53 -2.84 6.11
C PHE A 25 -30.12 -1.40 5.80
N VAL A 26 -30.56 -0.42 6.60
CA VAL A 26 -29.94 0.91 6.56
C VAL A 26 -28.65 0.82 7.37
N PRO A 27 -27.46 0.88 6.74
CA PRO A 27 -26.23 0.93 7.53
C PRO A 27 -26.33 2.15 8.43
N GLU A 28 -26.28 1.91 9.75
CA GLU A 28 -26.16 2.96 10.74
C GLU A 28 -25.01 3.86 10.32
N LYS A 29 -25.28 5.13 10.07
CA LYS A 29 -24.24 6.12 9.80
C LYS A 29 -23.37 6.16 11.04
N ALA A 30 -22.27 5.39 11.03
CA ALA A 30 -21.25 5.52 12.05
C ALA A 30 -20.82 6.99 12.08
N GLU A 31 -21.04 7.65 13.19
CA GLU A 31 -20.46 8.97 13.43
C GLU A 31 -18.95 8.82 13.26
N PRO A 32 -18.29 9.68 12.47
CA PRO A 32 -16.85 9.60 12.32
C PRO A 32 -16.22 9.83 13.69
N ALA A 33 -15.57 8.80 14.20
CA ALA A 33 -14.72 8.95 15.38
C ALA A 33 -13.73 10.08 15.07
N LYS A 34 -13.77 11.15 15.86
CA LYS A 34 -12.81 12.24 15.82
C LYS A 34 -11.46 11.69 16.31
N SER A 35 -10.75 10.97 15.45
CA SER A 35 -9.38 10.60 15.69
C SER A 35 -8.50 11.76 15.22
N GLY A 36 -7.73 12.34 16.09
CA GLY A 36 -6.69 13.33 15.76
C GLY A 36 -5.49 12.69 15.07
N GLY A 37 -5.72 11.72 14.15
CA GLY A 37 -4.73 11.05 13.34
C GLY A 37 -4.97 11.32 11.85
N SER A 38 -3.94 11.09 11.01
CA SER A 38 -4.09 11.11 9.56
C SER A 38 -5.06 10.03 9.11
N ASP A 39 -5.79 10.29 8.02
CA ASP A 39 -6.66 9.30 7.42
C ASP A 39 -5.83 8.23 6.70
N LEU A 40 -6.29 7.00 6.76
CA LEU A 40 -5.60 5.85 6.20
C LEU A 40 -6.48 5.15 5.15
N LEU A 41 -5.90 4.86 3.99
CA LEU A 41 -6.43 3.88 3.04
C LEU A 41 -5.71 2.56 3.31
N VAL A 42 -6.45 1.49 3.56
CA VAL A 42 -5.88 0.18 3.93
C VAL A 42 -6.50 -0.92 3.08
N SER A 43 -5.69 -1.85 2.57
CA SER A 43 -6.16 -3.08 1.96
C SER A 43 -5.85 -4.28 2.84
N ILE A 44 -6.85 -5.16 2.97
CA ILE A 44 -6.76 -6.40 3.76
C ILE A 44 -7.24 -7.54 2.89
N THR A 45 -6.53 -8.67 2.93
CA THR A 45 -7.01 -9.93 2.35
C THR A 45 -7.35 -10.90 3.48
N ASP A 46 -8.54 -11.47 3.43
CA ASP A 46 -9.03 -12.47 4.39
C ASP A 46 -8.62 -13.91 3.99
N GLN A 47 -8.98 -14.87 4.81
CA GLN A 47 -8.69 -16.31 4.60
C GLN A 47 -9.36 -16.91 3.34
N LYS A 48 -10.34 -16.23 2.74
CA LYS A 48 -11.03 -16.62 1.49
C LYS A 48 -10.50 -15.87 0.27
N LEU A 49 -9.34 -15.21 0.41
CA LEU A 49 -8.73 -14.35 -0.61
C LEU A 49 -9.64 -13.19 -1.05
N MET A 50 -10.58 -12.78 -0.17
CA MET A 50 -11.33 -11.56 -0.38
C MET A 50 -10.50 -10.37 0.05
N THR A 51 -10.19 -9.48 -0.89
CA THR A 51 -9.49 -8.23 -0.61
C THR A 51 -10.48 -7.10 -0.43
N ALA A 52 -10.45 -6.51 0.76
CA ALA A 52 -11.29 -5.37 1.13
C ALA A 52 -10.45 -4.11 1.30
N TYR A 53 -10.99 -2.98 0.84
CA TYR A 53 -10.40 -1.65 0.95
C TYR A 53 -11.14 -0.82 1.99
N TYR A 54 -10.40 -0.17 2.85
CA TYR A 54 -10.94 0.64 3.94
C TYR A 54 -10.38 2.07 3.88
N GLU A 55 -11.26 3.05 4.07
CA GLU A 55 -10.89 4.40 4.45
C GLU A 55 -11.08 4.53 5.96
N ASN A 56 -10.01 4.57 6.71
CA ASN A 56 -10.02 4.38 8.16
C ASN A 56 -10.70 3.05 8.54
N GLN A 57 -11.82 3.10 9.28
CA GLN A 57 -12.60 1.92 9.66
C GLN A 57 -13.75 1.61 8.67
N ASN A 58 -14.01 2.48 7.68
CA ASN A 58 -15.11 2.34 6.75
C ASN A 58 -14.70 1.48 5.55
N LYS A 59 -15.37 0.34 5.35
CA LYS A 59 -15.16 -0.49 4.16
C LYS A 59 -15.70 0.24 2.92
N LEU A 60 -14.84 0.44 1.93
CA LEU A 60 -15.18 1.09 0.66
C LEU A 60 -15.65 0.09 -0.38
N TYR A 61 -14.94 -1.04 -0.47
CA TYR A 61 -15.16 -2.05 -1.50
C TYR A 61 -14.48 -3.37 -1.11
N GLU A 62 -14.90 -4.49 -1.72
CA GLU A 62 -14.21 -5.77 -1.64
C GLU A 62 -14.42 -6.60 -2.89
N GLU A 63 -13.43 -7.40 -3.27
CA GLU A 63 -13.55 -8.43 -4.29
C GLU A 63 -12.51 -9.55 -4.10
N LYS A 64 -12.76 -10.72 -4.70
CA LYS A 64 -11.79 -11.81 -4.69
C LYS A 64 -10.61 -11.45 -5.60
N MET A 65 -9.40 -11.59 -5.08
CA MET A 65 -8.17 -11.28 -5.80
C MET A 65 -7.17 -12.42 -5.70
N THR A 66 -6.44 -12.63 -6.78
CA THR A 66 -5.38 -13.65 -6.87
C THR A 66 -3.99 -13.08 -6.63
N ASP A 67 -3.87 -11.75 -6.52
CA ASP A 67 -2.60 -11.04 -6.39
C ASP A 67 -2.69 -9.89 -5.38
N TYR A 68 -1.54 -9.38 -4.94
CA TYR A 68 -1.50 -8.23 -4.02
C TYR A 68 -1.99 -6.96 -4.72
N PRO A 69 -3.02 -6.30 -4.18
CA PRO A 69 -3.58 -5.10 -4.79
C PRO A 69 -2.67 -3.90 -4.56
N ALA A 70 -2.41 -3.16 -5.62
CA ALA A 70 -2.00 -1.76 -5.51
C ALA A 70 -3.25 -0.89 -5.47
N MET A 71 -3.21 0.24 -4.74
CA MET A 71 -4.38 1.10 -4.58
C MET A 71 -4.01 2.58 -4.46
N ALA A 72 -4.91 3.44 -4.94
CA ALA A 72 -4.87 4.89 -4.71
C ALA A 72 -6.30 5.44 -4.65
N LEU A 73 -6.55 6.44 -3.80
CA LEU A 73 -7.86 7.04 -3.61
C LEU A 73 -7.85 8.51 -4.03
N ASP A 74 -8.73 8.89 -4.97
CA ASP A 74 -9.15 10.27 -5.18
C ASP A 74 -10.34 10.54 -4.25
N ARG A 75 -10.04 11.05 -3.07
CA ARG A 75 -11.02 11.27 -2.02
C ARG A 75 -12.09 12.29 -2.42
N LYS A 76 -11.69 13.35 -3.13
CA LYS A 76 -12.58 14.42 -3.58
C LYS A 76 -13.60 13.91 -4.59
N LYS A 77 -13.16 13.07 -5.52
CA LYS A 77 -14.04 12.50 -6.56
C LYS A 77 -14.69 11.18 -6.12
N ARG A 78 -14.35 10.66 -4.93
CA ARG A 78 -14.79 9.33 -4.45
C ARG A 78 -14.46 8.22 -5.45
N ILE A 79 -13.22 8.20 -5.95
CA ILE A 79 -12.74 7.20 -6.91
C ILE A 79 -11.62 6.39 -6.29
N LEU A 80 -11.79 5.07 -6.25
CA LEU A 80 -10.73 4.12 -5.92
C LEU A 80 -10.09 3.62 -7.21
N TYR A 81 -8.77 3.74 -7.31
CA TYR A 81 -7.96 3.09 -8.33
C TYR A 81 -7.29 1.88 -7.71
N TYR A 82 -7.30 0.74 -8.39
CA TYR A 82 -6.64 -0.45 -7.89
C TYR A 82 -6.23 -1.38 -9.03
N THR A 83 -5.31 -2.31 -8.74
CA THR A 83 -4.91 -3.36 -9.68
C THR A 83 -5.59 -4.67 -9.33
N ASN A 84 -5.89 -5.48 -10.34
CA ASN A 84 -6.34 -6.84 -10.20
C ASN A 84 -5.72 -7.68 -11.32
N THR A 85 -5.58 -8.98 -11.09
CA THR A 85 -5.12 -9.96 -12.09
C THR A 85 -6.25 -10.95 -12.32
N ASP A 86 -6.59 -11.21 -13.56
CA ASP A 86 -7.61 -12.20 -13.90
C ASP A 86 -7.06 -13.63 -13.92
N ASN A 87 -7.93 -14.61 -14.18
CA ASN A 87 -7.57 -16.02 -14.24
C ASN A 87 -6.62 -16.36 -15.41
N SER A 88 -6.47 -15.46 -16.39
CA SER A 88 -5.55 -15.58 -17.52
C SER A 88 -4.21 -14.91 -17.26
N ASN A 89 -3.99 -14.46 -16.02
CA ASN A 89 -2.81 -13.72 -15.56
C ASN A 89 -2.63 -12.33 -16.21
N VAL A 90 -3.71 -11.77 -16.78
CA VAL A 90 -3.70 -10.42 -17.34
C VAL A 90 -3.90 -9.40 -16.22
N LYS A 91 -3.02 -8.40 -16.16
CA LYS A 91 -3.11 -7.29 -15.21
C LYS A 91 -4.12 -6.25 -15.68
N HIS A 92 -4.94 -5.80 -14.74
CA HIS A 92 -5.92 -4.74 -14.97
C HIS A 92 -5.65 -3.57 -14.02
N LEU A 93 -5.67 -2.36 -14.56
CA LEU A 93 -5.77 -1.12 -13.79
C LEU A 93 -7.24 -0.67 -13.82
N ILE A 94 -7.88 -0.64 -12.69
CA ILE A 94 -9.32 -0.42 -12.54
C ILE A 94 -9.58 0.91 -11.85
N ARG A 95 -10.56 1.64 -12.34
CA ARG A 95 -11.20 2.80 -11.73
C ARG A 95 -12.57 2.39 -11.21
N LEU A 96 -12.80 2.51 -9.92
CA LEU A 96 -14.09 2.28 -9.27
C LEU A 96 -14.63 3.61 -8.75
N ASP A 97 -15.81 3.98 -9.22
CA ASP A 97 -16.58 5.10 -8.69
C ASP A 97 -17.35 4.62 -7.45
N LEU A 98 -16.97 5.11 -6.29
CA LEU A 98 -17.52 4.66 -4.99
C LEU A 98 -18.94 5.14 -4.72
N GLN A 99 -19.45 6.11 -5.48
CA GLN A 99 -20.83 6.60 -5.34
C GLN A 99 -21.80 5.75 -6.16
N SER A 100 -21.41 5.46 -7.41
CA SER A 100 -22.25 4.70 -8.34
C SER A 100 -21.96 3.19 -8.35
N GLY A 101 -20.86 2.74 -7.78
CA GLY A 101 -20.37 1.37 -7.88
C GLY A 101 -19.84 0.99 -9.27
N LYS A 102 -19.75 1.94 -10.21
CA LYS A 102 -19.33 1.68 -11.58
C LYS A 102 -17.84 1.42 -11.67
N LYS A 103 -17.48 0.24 -12.19
CA LYS A 103 -16.10 -0.11 -12.55
C LYS A 103 -15.81 0.27 -14.00
N THR A 104 -14.58 0.72 -14.24
CA THR A 104 -14.05 0.99 -15.58
C THR A 104 -12.60 0.50 -15.63
N THR A 105 -12.30 -0.41 -16.53
CA THR A 105 -10.94 -0.83 -16.80
C THR A 105 -10.23 0.28 -17.58
N LEU A 106 -9.16 0.81 -17.00
CA LEU A 106 -8.36 1.87 -17.62
C LEU A 106 -7.27 1.27 -18.53
N TYR A 107 -6.73 0.13 -18.10
CA TYR A 107 -5.68 -0.61 -18.81
C TYR A 107 -5.84 -2.11 -18.54
N SER A 108 -5.48 -2.93 -19.55
CA SER A 108 -5.32 -4.38 -19.47
C SER A 108 -4.13 -4.78 -20.35
N GLY A 109 -3.21 -5.57 -19.81
CA GLY A 109 -2.03 -6.02 -20.53
C GLY A 109 -1.14 -6.93 -19.68
N ASP A 110 -0.02 -7.31 -20.29
CA ASP A 110 0.96 -8.23 -19.70
C ASP A 110 2.02 -7.49 -18.85
N GLU A 111 2.01 -6.14 -18.88
CA GLU A 111 2.91 -5.35 -18.06
C GLU A 111 2.52 -5.44 -16.58
N TYR A 112 3.53 -5.56 -15.76
CA TYR A 112 3.32 -5.57 -14.31
C TYR A 112 3.17 -4.13 -13.78
N VAL A 113 2.17 -3.92 -12.95
CA VAL A 113 1.84 -2.62 -12.35
C VAL A 113 1.56 -2.81 -10.86
N ASP A 114 2.29 -2.13 -10.00
CA ASP A 114 2.01 -2.07 -8.56
C ASP A 114 2.36 -0.70 -7.94
N GLY A 115 2.13 -0.58 -6.61
CA GLY A 115 2.54 0.60 -5.86
C GLY A 115 1.86 1.89 -6.31
N LEU A 116 0.53 1.92 -6.51
CA LEU A 116 -0.18 3.09 -7.03
C LEU A 116 -0.11 4.30 -6.10
N SER A 117 0.12 5.49 -6.69
CA SER A 117 0.02 6.79 -6.02
C SER A 117 -0.64 7.81 -6.95
N LEU A 118 -1.62 8.56 -6.45
CA LEU A 118 -2.27 9.61 -7.23
C LEU A 118 -1.42 10.89 -7.20
N SER A 119 -1.19 11.51 -8.37
CA SER A 119 -0.49 12.80 -8.49
C SER A 119 -1.23 13.91 -7.70
N ALA A 120 -0.50 14.96 -7.32
CA ALA A 120 -1.06 16.05 -6.52
C ALA A 120 -2.26 16.75 -7.19
N ASP A 121 -2.24 16.85 -8.52
CA ASP A 121 -3.32 17.43 -9.34
C ASP A 121 -4.42 16.41 -9.71
N GLY A 122 -4.24 15.13 -9.36
CA GLY A 122 -5.19 14.07 -9.65
C GLY A 122 -5.32 13.72 -11.14
N SER A 123 -4.35 14.08 -11.97
CA SER A 123 -4.36 13.82 -13.43
C SER A 123 -3.64 12.52 -13.81
N LYS A 124 -2.77 12.00 -12.94
CA LYS A 124 -1.92 10.83 -13.20
C LYS A 124 -1.91 9.88 -12.02
N LEU A 125 -1.66 8.61 -12.32
CA LEU A 125 -1.25 7.61 -11.35
C LEU A 125 0.24 7.33 -11.53
N PHE A 126 1.01 7.40 -10.47
CA PHE A 126 2.38 6.90 -10.42
C PHE A 126 2.38 5.45 -9.99
N MET A 127 3.33 4.68 -10.46
CA MET A 127 3.40 3.24 -10.21
C MET A 127 4.80 2.68 -10.44
N ARG A 128 5.06 1.54 -9.86
CA ARG A 128 6.15 0.69 -10.29
C ARG A 128 5.65 -0.12 -11.50
N TYR A 129 6.45 -0.14 -12.56
CA TYR A 129 6.07 -0.62 -13.87
C TYR A 129 7.15 -1.50 -14.47
N ASN A 130 6.77 -2.61 -15.06
CA ASN A 130 7.68 -3.51 -15.75
C ASN A 130 7.08 -3.89 -17.10
N LEU A 131 7.88 -3.78 -18.17
CA LEU A 131 7.49 -4.24 -19.51
C LEU A 131 7.48 -5.77 -19.56
N ALA A 132 6.57 -6.33 -20.32
CA ALA A 132 6.28 -7.77 -20.36
C ALA A 132 7.51 -8.69 -20.54
N GLU A 133 8.52 -8.28 -21.27
CA GLU A 133 9.72 -9.09 -21.52
C GLU A 133 10.98 -8.55 -20.81
N GLU A 134 10.82 -7.52 -19.99
CA GLU A 134 11.94 -6.93 -19.26
C GLU A 134 12.00 -7.43 -17.82
N ARG A 135 13.17 -7.48 -17.23
CA ARG A 135 13.35 -7.87 -15.83
C ARG A 135 13.47 -6.69 -14.89
N ASN A 136 13.76 -5.51 -15.42
CA ASN A 136 13.92 -4.32 -14.62
C ASN A 136 12.59 -3.57 -14.46
N PHE A 137 12.34 -3.15 -13.23
CA PHE A 137 11.21 -2.30 -12.89
C PHE A 137 11.58 -0.82 -13.04
N HIS A 138 10.59 -0.05 -13.44
CA HIS A 138 10.67 1.40 -13.60
C HIS A 138 9.66 2.09 -12.68
N LEU A 139 9.92 3.32 -12.31
CA LEU A 139 8.90 4.26 -11.89
C LEU A 139 8.26 4.85 -13.15
N ALA A 140 6.96 4.76 -13.28
CA ALA A 140 6.20 5.31 -14.40
C ALA A 140 5.00 6.12 -13.92
N SER A 141 4.41 6.88 -14.83
CA SER A 141 3.10 7.49 -14.66
C SER A 141 2.13 6.99 -15.72
N PHE A 142 0.87 6.84 -15.34
CA PHE A 142 -0.25 6.59 -16.24
C PHE A 142 -1.12 7.85 -16.31
N ASP A 143 -1.23 8.46 -17.50
CA ASP A 143 -2.08 9.63 -17.72
C ASP A 143 -3.54 9.19 -17.79
N LEU A 144 -4.37 9.68 -16.87
CA LEU A 144 -5.77 9.26 -16.75
C LEU A 144 -6.66 9.72 -17.92
N LYS A 145 -6.26 10.79 -18.62
CA LYS A 145 -6.99 11.32 -19.79
C LYS A 145 -6.54 10.62 -21.08
N GLN A 146 -5.23 10.51 -21.28
CA GLN A 146 -4.65 9.92 -22.50
C GLN A 146 -4.63 8.38 -22.46
N LYS A 147 -4.73 7.78 -21.26
CA LYS A 147 -4.60 6.34 -21.01
C LYS A 147 -3.27 5.78 -21.52
N ALA A 148 -2.19 6.50 -21.25
CA ALA A 148 -0.84 6.15 -21.71
C ALA A 148 0.15 6.14 -20.56
N PHE A 149 1.10 5.18 -20.61
CA PHE A 149 2.23 5.10 -19.70
C PHE A 149 3.38 6.01 -20.15
N HIS A 150 4.04 6.61 -19.17
CA HIS A 150 5.27 7.39 -19.37
C HIS A 150 6.28 6.99 -18.32
N VAL A 151 7.39 6.39 -18.73
CA VAL A 151 8.47 6.00 -17.82
C VAL A 151 9.21 7.25 -17.34
N ILE A 152 9.36 7.35 -16.02
CA ILE A 152 10.02 8.46 -15.32
C ILE A 152 11.46 8.08 -14.98
N TYR A 153 11.67 6.90 -14.35
CA TYR A 153 12.98 6.47 -13.84
C TYR A 153 13.04 4.94 -13.63
N PRO A 154 14.19 4.29 -13.87
CA PRO A 154 15.23 4.75 -14.79
C PRO A 154 14.69 4.82 -16.22
N SER A 155 15.41 5.45 -17.14
CA SER A 155 14.99 5.48 -18.55
C SER A 155 14.95 4.06 -19.15
N LEU A 156 14.12 3.80 -20.14
CA LEU A 156 14.04 2.50 -20.84
C LEU A 156 15.36 2.03 -21.47
N LYS A 157 16.30 2.96 -21.69
CA LYS A 157 17.66 2.63 -22.20
C LYS A 157 18.56 2.05 -21.11
N ASN A 158 18.27 2.31 -19.84
CA ASN A 158 19.05 1.75 -18.73
C ASN A 158 18.51 0.35 -18.43
N LYS A 159 19.28 -0.69 -18.77
CA LYS A 159 18.92 -2.09 -18.53
C LYS A 159 19.50 -2.68 -17.25
N ASP A 160 20.21 -1.88 -16.46
CA ASP A 160 20.84 -2.33 -15.23
C ASP A 160 20.09 -1.90 -13.96
N LYS A 161 19.57 -0.67 -13.91
CA LYS A 161 18.84 -0.20 -12.73
C LYS A 161 17.41 -0.77 -12.70
N SER A 162 17.01 -1.30 -11.52
CA SER A 162 15.65 -1.78 -11.26
C SER A 162 15.08 -1.11 -10.02
N VAL A 163 13.87 -0.58 -10.11
CA VAL A 163 13.15 0.04 -8.98
C VAL A 163 12.55 -1.06 -8.10
N SER A 164 13.01 -1.17 -6.86
CA SER A 164 12.45 -2.09 -5.87
C SER A 164 11.22 -1.51 -5.18
N TYR A 165 11.29 -0.22 -4.83
CA TYR A 165 10.21 0.47 -4.11
C TYR A 165 10.27 1.97 -4.42
N TYR A 166 9.15 2.66 -4.27
CA TYR A 166 9.14 4.12 -4.31
C TYR A 166 8.03 4.67 -3.42
N GLN A 167 8.17 5.92 -3.01
CA GLN A 167 7.09 6.70 -2.43
C GLN A 167 7.04 8.08 -3.07
N TYR A 168 5.83 8.52 -3.37
CA TYR A 168 5.56 9.86 -3.88
C TYR A 168 5.18 10.80 -2.74
N ASN A 169 5.91 11.88 -2.60
CA ASN A 169 5.59 12.96 -1.67
C ASN A 169 4.82 14.06 -2.41
N LYS A 170 3.52 14.15 -2.15
CA LYS A 170 2.64 15.15 -2.76
C LYS A 170 3.00 16.59 -2.37
N ALA A 171 3.52 16.82 -1.15
CA ALA A 171 3.79 18.14 -0.62
C ALA A 171 4.88 18.87 -1.42
N ASN A 172 5.90 18.14 -1.88
CA ASN A 172 7.01 18.71 -2.65
C ASN A 172 7.13 18.16 -4.08
N ASN A 173 6.16 17.34 -4.52
CA ASN A 173 6.08 16.74 -5.85
C ASN A 173 7.35 15.96 -6.24
N ARG A 174 7.88 15.17 -5.30
CA ARG A 174 9.10 14.38 -5.45
C ARG A 174 8.88 12.93 -5.11
N PHE A 175 9.81 12.10 -5.58
CA PHE A 175 9.89 10.69 -5.25
C PHE A 175 11.11 10.41 -4.38
N VAL A 176 10.96 9.53 -3.41
CA VAL A 176 12.05 8.73 -2.89
C VAL A 176 11.97 7.36 -3.56
N ILE A 177 13.08 6.89 -4.11
CA ILE A 177 13.15 5.68 -4.93
C ILE A 177 14.21 4.77 -4.34
N LEU A 178 13.84 3.52 -4.09
CA LEU A 178 14.75 2.44 -3.75
C LEU A 178 15.02 1.63 -5.02
N HIS A 179 16.29 1.46 -5.38
CA HIS A 179 16.67 0.75 -6.59
C HIS A 179 18.00 -0.01 -6.41
N TYR A 180 18.25 -0.97 -7.29
CA TYR A 180 19.43 -1.81 -7.28
C TYR A 180 19.95 -2.07 -8.71
N SER A 181 21.14 -2.66 -8.82
CA SER A 181 21.75 -3.11 -10.07
C SER A 181 21.37 -4.55 -10.37
N LEU A 182 20.74 -4.81 -11.52
CA LEU A 182 20.46 -6.16 -11.99
C LEU A 182 21.75 -6.94 -12.30
N LYS A 183 22.79 -6.25 -12.82
CA LYS A 183 24.06 -6.88 -13.08
C LYS A 183 24.72 -7.39 -11.79
N GLU A 184 24.69 -6.59 -10.72
CA GLU A 184 25.18 -7.02 -9.41
C GLU A 184 24.36 -8.19 -8.87
N ASP A 185 23.03 -8.14 -9.00
CA ASP A 185 22.10 -9.18 -8.54
C ASP A 185 22.38 -10.52 -9.23
N TYR A 186 22.51 -10.51 -10.55
CA TYR A 186 22.87 -11.72 -11.30
C TYR A 186 24.25 -12.25 -10.93
N GLN A 187 25.25 -11.38 -10.82
CA GLN A 187 26.60 -11.79 -10.45
C GLN A 187 26.61 -12.48 -9.08
N LYS A 188 25.95 -11.92 -8.07
CA LYS A 188 25.84 -12.54 -6.74
C LYS A 188 25.08 -13.87 -6.77
N THR A 189 24.01 -13.95 -7.56
CA THR A 189 23.25 -15.18 -7.76
C THR A 189 24.08 -16.27 -8.41
N ASP A 190 24.81 -15.94 -9.48
CA ASP A 190 25.69 -16.89 -10.20
C ASP A 190 26.84 -17.38 -9.30
N GLU A 191 27.46 -16.48 -8.54
CA GLU A 191 28.50 -16.83 -7.56
C GLU A 191 27.96 -17.77 -6.47
N ALA A 192 26.77 -17.48 -5.95
CA ALA A 192 26.13 -18.30 -4.93
C ALA A 192 25.77 -19.71 -5.47
N ASN A 193 25.18 -19.77 -6.67
CA ASN A 193 24.87 -21.02 -7.35
C ASN A 193 26.10 -21.88 -7.58
N SER A 194 27.22 -21.27 -7.98
CA SER A 194 28.50 -21.99 -8.20
C SER A 194 29.07 -22.59 -6.91
N LYS A 195 28.75 -22.00 -5.76
CA LYS A 195 29.21 -22.41 -4.42
C LYS A 195 28.17 -23.27 -3.67
N GLY A 196 26.96 -23.39 -4.18
CA GLY A 196 25.85 -24.09 -3.49
C GLY A 196 25.40 -23.43 -2.19
N VAL A 197 25.50 -22.09 -2.10
CA VAL A 197 25.09 -21.28 -0.94
C VAL A 197 24.01 -20.29 -1.31
N PRO A 198 23.23 -19.74 -0.36
CA PRO A 198 22.31 -18.64 -0.63
C PRO A 198 23.05 -17.40 -1.16
N PRO A 199 22.45 -16.66 -2.11
CA PRO A 199 23.06 -15.44 -2.62
C PRO A 199 23.12 -14.33 -1.56
N GLU A 200 24.24 -13.59 -1.57
CA GLU A 200 24.30 -12.36 -0.79
C GLU A 200 23.34 -11.32 -1.36
N PRO A 201 22.65 -10.56 -0.53
CA PRO A 201 21.75 -9.52 -0.98
C PRO A 201 22.46 -8.46 -1.82
N THR A 202 21.75 -7.97 -2.82
CA THR A 202 22.20 -6.90 -3.70
C THR A 202 22.18 -5.57 -2.96
N ASN A 203 23.16 -4.71 -3.25
CA ASN A 203 23.22 -3.38 -2.66
C ASN A 203 22.03 -2.53 -3.12
N MET A 204 21.37 -1.90 -2.16
CA MET A 204 20.24 -1.02 -2.41
C MET A 204 20.68 0.44 -2.36
N ASN A 205 20.11 1.25 -3.24
CA ASN A 205 20.37 2.68 -3.33
C ASN A 205 19.09 3.46 -3.11
N ILE A 206 19.16 4.52 -2.32
CA ILE A 206 18.07 5.49 -2.18
C ILE A 206 18.37 6.71 -3.05
N SER A 207 17.42 7.07 -3.91
CA SER A 207 17.48 8.26 -4.75
C SER A 207 16.32 9.17 -4.50
N LEU A 208 16.54 10.49 -4.62
CA LEU A 208 15.49 11.48 -4.71
C LEU A 208 15.37 11.90 -6.17
N ALA A 209 14.15 11.86 -6.71
CA ALA A 209 13.88 12.30 -8.07
C ALA A 209 12.65 13.23 -8.10
N ASP A 210 12.61 14.12 -9.07
CA ASP A 210 11.41 14.87 -9.39
C ASP A 210 10.53 14.12 -10.40
N VAL A 211 9.37 14.67 -10.71
CA VAL A 211 8.43 14.09 -11.69
C VAL A 211 8.96 14.06 -13.14
N LYS A 212 10.11 14.66 -13.41
CA LYS A 212 10.82 14.60 -14.69
C LYS A 212 11.94 13.56 -14.70
N GLY A 213 12.15 12.84 -13.58
CA GLY A 213 13.18 11.83 -13.45
C GLY A 213 14.59 12.37 -13.17
N GLN A 214 14.71 13.65 -12.82
CA GLN A 214 15.99 14.21 -12.39
C GLN A 214 16.38 13.67 -11.02
N GLU A 215 17.50 12.98 -10.95
CA GLU A 215 17.91 12.18 -9.80
C GLU A 215 18.97 12.87 -8.95
N LYS A 216 18.83 12.78 -7.62
CA LYS A 216 19.90 13.05 -6.65
C LYS A 216 20.11 11.79 -5.82
N VAL A 217 21.18 11.04 -6.12
CA VAL A 217 21.46 9.75 -5.50
C VAL A 217 21.87 9.87 -4.03
N ARG A 218 21.36 8.96 -3.21
CA ARG A 218 21.77 8.71 -1.83
C ARG A 218 22.05 7.22 -1.69
N THR A 219 23.33 6.81 -1.81
CA THR A 219 23.68 5.39 -1.79
C THR A 219 23.77 4.88 -0.35
N ILE A 220 23.09 3.76 -0.10
CA ILE A 220 23.21 2.97 1.12
C ILE A 220 23.29 1.50 0.69
N ALA A 221 24.38 0.83 1.08
CA ALA A 221 24.58 -0.58 0.76
C ALA A 221 24.09 -1.45 1.91
N LYS A 222 22.77 -1.71 2.00
CA LYS A 222 22.11 -2.45 3.09
C LYS A 222 20.89 -3.20 2.60
N PHE A 223 20.39 -4.11 3.45
CA PHE A 223 19.13 -4.85 3.30
C PHE A 223 17.91 -3.94 3.52
N ILE A 224 17.67 -3.03 2.58
CA ILE A 224 16.59 -2.05 2.67
C ILE A 224 15.40 -2.56 1.87
N ASN A 225 14.22 -2.59 2.47
CA ASN A 225 13.01 -3.13 1.86
C ASN A 225 12.04 -2.05 1.39
N ASP A 226 12.01 -0.90 2.06
CA ASP A 226 11.12 0.22 1.77
C ASP A 226 11.69 1.54 2.30
N THR A 227 11.11 2.65 1.87
CA THR A 227 11.58 3.98 2.22
C THR A 227 10.48 5.02 2.11
N ALA A 228 10.56 6.09 2.91
CA ALA A 228 9.69 7.25 2.82
C ALA A 228 10.47 8.55 3.03
N ILE A 229 9.90 9.67 2.58
CA ILE A 229 10.46 11.00 2.78
C ILE A 229 9.48 11.89 3.52
N SER A 230 9.96 12.65 4.50
CA SER A 230 9.14 13.62 5.24
C SER A 230 8.55 14.70 4.32
N PRO A 231 7.41 15.31 4.67
CA PRO A 231 6.75 16.33 3.87
C PRO A 231 7.65 17.53 3.55
N ASP A 232 8.55 17.89 4.45
CA ASP A 232 9.53 18.97 4.24
C ASP A 232 10.76 18.53 3.41
N GLY A 233 10.86 17.24 3.08
CA GLY A 233 11.95 16.69 2.27
C GLY A 233 13.28 16.54 3.00
N LYS A 234 13.35 16.74 4.32
CA LYS A 234 14.62 16.75 5.08
C LYS A 234 14.98 15.40 5.69
N THR A 235 13.98 14.57 5.99
CA THR A 235 14.18 13.26 6.61
C THR A 235 13.74 12.15 5.67
N ILE A 236 14.62 11.19 5.43
CA ILE A 236 14.29 9.94 4.75
C ILE A 236 14.24 8.86 5.83
N VAL A 237 13.20 8.04 5.82
CA VAL A 237 13.15 6.83 6.64
C VAL A 237 13.21 5.60 5.75
N PHE A 238 13.76 4.51 6.27
CA PHE A 238 13.82 3.23 5.57
C PHE A 238 13.80 2.08 6.57
N THR A 239 13.26 0.93 6.15
CA THR A 239 13.30 -0.31 6.91
C THR A 239 14.52 -1.12 6.49
N GLU A 240 15.32 -1.55 7.45
CA GLU A 240 16.43 -2.48 7.25
C GLU A 240 16.15 -3.77 8.01
N SER A 241 16.34 -4.91 7.33
CA SER A 241 16.27 -6.25 7.91
C SER A 241 17.59 -6.95 7.68
N ALA A 242 18.44 -7.05 8.70
CA ALA A 242 19.72 -7.73 8.64
C ALA A 242 19.89 -8.61 9.87
N ASP A 243 20.38 -9.85 9.69
CA ASP A 243 20.74 -10.78 10.77
C ASP A 243 19.66 -10.94 11.86
N ASP A 244 18.41 -11.14 11.45
CA ASP A 244 17.21 -11.24 12.33
C ASP A 244 16.91 -9.95 13.12
N GLN A 245 17.62 -8.88 12.88
CA GLN A 245 17.34 -7.56 13.44
C GLN A 245 16.61 -6.68 12.42
N LYS A 246 15.48 -6.17 12.84
CA LYS A 246 14.68 -5.24 12.02
C LYS A 246 14.61 -3.89 12.69
N ALA A 247 14.84 -2.84 11.90
CA ALA A 247 14.74 -1.48 12.41
C ALA A 247 14.27 -0.51 11.32
N ILE A 248 13.56 0.54 11.73
CA ILE A 248 13.31 1.71 10.91
C ILE A 248 14.33 2.77 11.29
N TYR A 249 15.08 3.21 10.30
CA TYR A 249 16.09 4.26 10.42
C TYR A 249 15.55 5.58 9.91
N ALA A 250 15.98 6.68 10.54
CA ALA A 250 15.82 8.02 10.02
C ALA A 250 17.17 8.58 9.58
N MET A 251 17.21 9.06 8.34
CA MET A 251 18.38 9.62 7.68
C MET A 251 18.13 11.09 7.36
N ASP A 252 19.07 11.96 7.69
CA ASP A 252 19.08 13.31 7.19
C ASP A 252 19.35 13.32 5.67
N ALA A 253 18.45 13.92 4.89
CA ALA A 253 18.49 13.87 3.44
C ALA A 253 19.70 14.61 2.84
N GLU A 254 20.31 15.55 3.55
CA GLU A 254 21.46 16.32 3.09
C GLU A 254 22.78 15.67 3.51
N THR A 255 22.95 15.45 4.82
CA THR A 255 24.21 14.93 5.39
C THR A 255 24.37 13.43 5.25
N LYS A 256 23.30 12.69 4.95
CA LYS A 256 23.23 11.21 4.88
C LYS A 256 23.50 10.48 6.20
N LYS A 257 23.60 11.20 7.31
CA LYS A 257 23.72 10.60 8.63
C LYS A 257 22.39 9.96 9.02
N TYR A 258 22.42 8.74 9.53
CA TYR A 258 21.21 8.02 9.93
C TYR A 258 21.37 7.31 11.26
N LYS A 259 20.24 7.05 11.90
CA LYS A 259 20.15 6.31 13.15
C LYS A 259 18.83 5.53 13.21
N ALA A 260 18.82 4.41 13.92
CA ALA A 260 17.60 3.68 14.23
C ALA A 260 16.68 4.55 15.12
N ILE A 261 15.41 4.58 14.77
CA ILE A 261 14.36 5.28 15.52
C ILE A 261 13.28 4.33 16.07
N ILE A 262 13.08 3.19 15.40
CA ILE A 262 12.14 2.15 15.80
C ILE A 262 12.83 0.80 15.59
N SER A 263 12.74 -0.08 16.56
CA SER A 263 13.16 -1.48 16.49
C SER A 263 12.09 -2.36 17.12
N ASP A 264 12.27 -3.65 17.10
CA ASP A 264 11.43 -4.60 17.82
C ASP A 264 11.26 -4.19 19.28
N GLN A 265 10.03 -4.28 19.77
CA GLN A 265 9.67 -3.93 21.14
C GLN A 265 8.97 -5.10 21.84
N ARG A 266 8.77 -4.98 23.16
CA ARG A 266 8.01 -5.97 23.93
C ARG A 266 6.58 -6.16 23.39
N ALA A 267 5.98 -5.10 22.83
CA ALA A 267 4.59 -5.07 22.36
C ALA A 267 4.42 -5.56 20.91
N PHE A 268 5.46 -5.43 20.07
CA PHE A 268 5.39 -5.80 18.64
C PHE A 268 6.76 -6.18 18.07
N SER A 269 6.74 -6.87 16.93
CA SER A 269 7.89 -7.09 16.06
C SER A 269 7.66 -6.41 14.71
N LEU A 270 8.68 -5.75 14.18
CA LEU A 270 8.65 -5.19 12.83
C LEU A 270 8.53 -6.34 11.80
N VAL A 271 7.84 -6.06 10.71
CA VAL A 271 7.84 -6.91 9.50
C VAL A 271 8.97 -6.48 8.58
N ASP A 272 9.39 -7.34 7.64
CA ASP A 272 10.50 -7.04 6.71
C ASP A 272 10.23 -5.80 5.86
N SER A 273 8.99 -5.65 5.38
CA SER A 273 8.52 -4.43 4.72
C SER A 273 7.52 -3.73 5.62
N ALA A 274 8.01 -2.84 6.49
CA ALA A 274 7.18 -2.09 7.43
C ALA A 274 6.41 -0.94 6.76
N GLN A 275 6.70 -0.62 5.50
CA GLN A 275 6.03 0.40 4.69
C GLN A 275 5.89 1.75 5.42
N PRO A 276 6.98 2.36 5.93
CA PRO A 276 6.88 3.59 6.70
C PRO A 276 6.27 4.71 5.86
N GLN A 277 5.38 5.51 6.47
CA GLN A 277 4.76 6.67 5.83
C GLN A 277 4.55 7.81 6.82
N PHE A 278 4.96 9.02 6.44
CA PHE A 278 4.74 10.19 7.26
C PHE A 278 3.29 10.67 7.20
N SER A 279 2.79 11.25 8.32
CA SER A 279 1.64 12.12 8.30
C SER A 279 1.92 13.38 7.47
N LYS A 280 0.87 14.03 6.97
CA LYS A 280 0.96 15.27 6.18
C LYS A 280 1.75 16.39 6.87
N ASP A 281 1.62 16.50 8.19
CA ASP A 281 2.37 17.46 9.00
C ASP A 281 3.76 16.99 9.43
N GLY A 282 4.16 15.77 9.07
CA GLY A 282 5.44 15.17 9.41
C GLY A 282 5.62 14.78 10.88
N LYS A 283 4.60 14.96 11.72
CA LYS A 283 4.69 14.70 13.17
C LYS A 283 4.54 13.24 13.55
N LYS A 284 3.96 12.43 12.68
CA LYS A 284 3.81 10.99 12.89
C LYS A 284 4.41 10.21 11.74
N LEU A 285 4.96 9.04 12.08
CA LEU A 285 5.39 8.03 11.14
C LEU A 285 4.51 6.80 11.37
N TYR A 286 3.76 6.37 10.34
CA TYR A 286 2.97 5.15 10.35
C TYR A 286 3.79 4.00 9.79
N PHE A 287 3.61 2.78 10.32
CA PHE A 287 4.34 1.59 9.87
C PHE A 287 3.59 0.30 10.22
N LEU A 288 3.88 -0.77 9.48
CA LEU A 288 3.35 -2.10 9.74
C LEU A 288 4.24 -2.86 10.73
N ALA A 289 3.58 -3.55 11.67
CA ALA A 289 4.24 -4.50 12.56
C ALA A 289 3.25 -5.58 13.01
N GLU A 290 3.76 -6.67 13.56
CA GLU A 290 2.99 -7.75 14.18
C GLU A 290 2.97 -7.54 15.69
N ALA A 291 1.77 -7.47 16.31
CA ALA A 291 1.68 -7.52 17.77
C ALA A 291 2.24 -8.84 18.29
N LYS A 292 2.80 -8.87 19.51
CA LYS A 292 3.36 -10.13 20.07
C LYS A 292 2.31 -11.22 20.28
N ASP A 293 1.07 -10.84 20.46
CA ASP A 293 -0.11 -11.72 20.56
C ASP A 293 -0.91 -11.80 19.24
N ALA A 294 -0.30 -11.39 18.11
CA ALA A 294 -0.95 -11.41 16.81
C ALA A 294 -1.41 -12.82 16.43
N LYS A 295 -2.66 -12.91 16.00
CA LYS A 295 -3.27 -14.17 15.56
C LYS A 295 -2.60 -14.67 14.28
N LEU A 296 -2.31 -15.96 14.19
CA LEU A 296 -1.94 -16.62 12.95
C LEU A 296 -3.22 -16.96 12.17
N LEU A 297 -3.26 -16.63 10.90
CA LEU A 297 -4.34 -16.96 9.98
C LEU A 297 -3.78 -17.85 8.86
N GLU A 298 -4.57 -18.85 8.47
CA GLU A 298 -4.33 -19.71 7.32
C GLU A 298 -5.40 -19.43 6.27
N ASP A 299 -5.01 -19.22 5.03
CA ASP A 299 -5.91 -18.98 3.91
C ASP A 299 -6.35 -20.29 3.21
N GLU A 300 -7.26 -20.18 2.23
CA GLU A 300 -7.78 -21.33 1.48
C GLU A 300 -6.71 -22.05 0.62
N THR A 301 -5.51 -21.49 0.47
CA THR A 301 -4.37 -22.14 -0.21
C THR A 301 -3.44 -22.86 0.77
N GLY A 302 -3.67 -22.75 2.07
CA GLY A 302 -2.80 -23.28 3.13
C GLY A 302 -1.63 -22.36 3.50
N SER A 303 -1.62 -21.11 2.99
CA SER A 303 -0.60 -20.14 3.36
C SER A 303 -0.91 -19.52 4.72
N GLU A 304 0.09 -19.46 5.58
CA GLU A 304 -0.04 -18.89 6.92
C GLU A 304 0.61 -17.51 7.01
N ALA A 305 -0.07 -16.58 7.69
CA ALA A 305 0.50 -15.28 8.02
C ALA A 305 -0.07 -14.74 9.35
N ARG A 306 0.74 -13.97 10.08
CA ARG A 306 0.26 -13.27 11.27
C ARG A 306 -0.46 -11.99 10.91
N VAL A 307 -1.48 -11.67 11.70
CA VAL A 307 -2.22 -10.40 11.58
C VAL A 307 -1.26 -9.24 11.81
N ARG A 308 -1.28 -8.28 10.86
CA ARG A 308 -0.49 -7.05 10.95
C ARG A 308 -1.34 -5.92 11.51
N THR A 309 -0.68 -5.01 12.20
CA THR A 309 -1.26 -3.79 12.78
C THR A 309 -0.51 -2.58 12.25
N ILE A 310 -1.19 -1.50 11.94
CA ILE A 310 -0.56 -0.22 11.65
C ILE A 310 -0.32 0.49 12.97
N TYR A 311 0.94 0.79 13.24
CA TYR A 311 1.37 1.60 14.38
C TYR A 311 1.69 3.01 13.91
N SER A 312 1.65 3.96 14.84
CA SER A 312 2.15 5.32 14.66
C SER A 312 3.24 5.61 15.67
N TYR A 313 4.33 6.21 15.19
CA TYR A 313 5.42 6.75 16.01
C TYR A 313 5.33 8.28 15.99
N ASP A 314 5.25 8.88 17.13
CA ASP A 314 5.25 10.33 17.28
C ASP A 314 6.69 10.85 17.22
N MET A 315 6.97 11.72 16.23
CA MET A 315 8.34 12.17 15.92
C MET A 315 8.92 13.06 17.03
N ASP A 316 8.08 13.71 17.84
CA ASP A 316 8.51 14.59 18.94
C ASP A 316 8.68 13.80 20.25
N THR A 317 7.63 13.09 20.67
CA THR A 317 7.60 12.38 21.96
C THR A 317 8.25 11.01 21.93
N LYS A 318 8.54 10.47 20.73
CA LYS A 318 9.12 9.13 20.48
C LYS A 318 8.22 7.98 20.96
N LYS A 319 6.94 8.22 21.15
CA LYS A 319 5.98 7.21 21.59
C LYS A 319 5.39 6.47 20.41
N VAL A 320 5.28 5.14 20.57
CA VAL A 320 4.56 4.28 19.62
C VAL A 320 3.16 4.00 20.16
N SER A 321 2.17 4.00 19.28
CA SER A 321 0.79 3.63 19.59
C SER A 321 0.15 2.91 18.41
N LYS A 322 -0.85 2.03 18.69
CA LYS A 322 -1.67 1.44 17.63
C LYS A 322 -2.48 2.53 16.93
N ALA A 323 -2.45 2.55 15.60
CA ALA A 323 -3.20 3.49 14.78
C ALA A 323 -4.40 2.82 14.10
N TRP A 324 -4.23 1.58 13.62
CA TRP A 324 -5.27 0.86 12.93
C TRP A 324 -5.03 -0.66 12.98
N GLU A 325 -6.09 -1.43 13.18
CA GLU A 325 -6.02 -2.89 13.15
C GLU A 325 -7.35 -3.52 12.75
N LYS A 326 -7.28 -4.70 12.12
CA LYS A 326 -8.37 -5.67 11.96
C LYS A 326 -7.81 -7.07 12.06
N THR A 327 -8.52 -7.96 12.73
CA THR A 327 -8.03 -9.30 13.09
C THR A 327 -8.57 -10.42 12.19
N ASN A 328 -9.37 -10.08 11.17
CA ASN A 328 -10.02 -11.04 10.27
C ASN A 328 -9.33 -11.15 8.89
N GLY A 329 -8.12 -10.64 8.76
CA GLY A 329 -7.33 -10.70 7.54
C GLY A 329 -5.95 -10.11 7.73
N ILE A 330 -5.14 -10.17 6.68
CA ILE A 330 -3.77 -9.67 6.64
C ILE A 330 -3.75 -8.34 5.91
N ILE A 331 -3.17 -7.30 6.52
CA ILE A 331 -2.95 -6.01 5.85
C ILE A 331 -1.89 -6.23 4.76
N ASN A 332 -2.25 -5.97 3.50
CA ASN A 332 -1.32 -6.02 2.37
C ASN A 332 -0.50 -4.75 2.29
N THR A 333 -1.20 -3.61 2.25
CA THR A 333 -0.59 -2.30 2.17
C THR A 333 -1.52 -1.24 2.78
N PHE A 334 -0.94 -0.10 3.10
CA PHE A 334 -1.70 1.08 3.51
C PHE A 334 -1.10 2.34 2.88
N THR A 335 -1.88 3.41 2.86
CA THR A 335 -1.43 4.73 2.42
C THR A 335 -2.02 5.79 3.36
N VAL A 336 -1.18 6.73 3.78
CA VAL A 336 -1.64 7.95 4.46
C VAL A 336 -2.32 8.83 3.41
N ILE A 337 -3.62 9.13 3.62
CA ILE A 337 -4.41 9.92 2.69
C ILE A 337 -4.39 11.37 3.15
N ASP A 338 -3.92 12.24 2.28
CA ASP A 338 -4.01 13.69 2.46
C ASP A 338 -5.32 14.22 1.85
N GLU A 339 -5.90 15.21 2.50
CA GLU A 339 -7.02 15.97 1.92
C GLU A 339 -6.58 16.87 0.77
#